data_b9aa5f953b7cc4a0361bf87fea3fcffb
#
_entry.id   b9aa5f953b7cc4a0361bf87fea3fcffb
#
_cell.length_a   1.000
_cell.length_b   1.000
_cell.length_c   1.000
_cell.angle_alpha   90.00
_cell.angle_beta   90.00
_cell.angle_gamma   90.00
#
_symmetry.space_group_name_H-M   'P 1'
#
loop_
_entity.id
_entity.type
_entity.pdbx_description
1 polymer ?
#
loop_
_entity_poly.entity_id
_entity_poly.type
_entity_poly.pdbx_seq_one_letter_code
_entity_poly.pdbx_strand_id
1 'polypeptide(L)'
;MLDSYLSALCQYAVRTGLIQTDDVVCCRNALLEALALDSFDEAAAPAEAPLAELLQTLTDDAVSRGVCPDNQTARDLFDTKLMGVLTPRPHEVRTCFRTLYEASPREATDWFYRFSQDTNYIRRDRIAKDKKWTYTCEYGTLDITINLSKPEKDPRAIAAAKNAPQSGYPKCALCAENEGYAGRMNHPARQNHRVIPLQLDGGDWYLQYSPYVYYNEHCIVLNAAHTPMRVSGATFRRLLDFTKQFPHYFLGSNADLPIVGGSILSHDHFQGGHYTFAMEKAPVELPVTFAGFEDVRAGIVKWPMSVLRLTGSDPDRLCALADKILAAWRGYTDEAAMIFAETDGVPHNTITPIARRREDAFELDLVLRNNLTTAEHPLGLYHPHEALHHIKKENIGLIEVMGLAVLPSRLDKELSLLKDAILQNRDLRADETLQKHAGWAEELKTRHAFTPENAEEILRQEVGAVFMQVLEDAGVYKCTPEGRRAFLRFVQSV
;
A
#
# COMPACT_ATOMS: atom_id res chain seq x y z
N MET A 1 40.11 -3.93 -4.15
CA MET A 1 38.96 -3.62 -3.20
C MET A 1 37.63 -3.78 -3.91
N LEU A 2 37.39 -3.12 -5.05
CA LEU A 2 36.10 -3.20 -5.78
C LEU A 2 35.76 -4.63 -6.23
N ASP A 3 36.78 -5.38 -6.70
CA ASP A 3 36.63 -6.78 -7.12
C ASP A 3 36.10 -7.69 -6.01
N SER A 4 36.45 -7.41 -4.75
CA SER A 4 35.92 -8.13 -3.59
C SER A 4 34.39 -7.94 -3.43
N TYR A 5 33.89 -6.74 -3.69
CA TYR A 5 32.43 -6.45 -3.65
C TYR A 5 31.69 -7.05 -4.85
N LEU A 6 32.32 -7.06 -6.05
CA LEU A 6 31.78 -7.75 -7.22
C LEU A 6 31.70 -9.27 -7.01
N SER A 7 32.76 -9.87 -6.47
CA SER A 7 32.78 -11.29 -6.11
C SER A 7 31.66 -11.60 -5.10
N ALA A 8 31.53 -10.77 -4.06
CA ALA A 8 30.49 -10.93 -3.04
C ALA A 8 29.07 -10.80 -3.61
N LEU A 9 28.85 -9.88 -4.54
CA LEU A 9 27.55 -9.69 -5.20
C LEU A 9 27.19 -10.90 -6.08
N CYS A 10 28.15 -11.47 -6.84
CA CYS A 10 27.95 -12.70 -7.60
C CYS A 10 27.66 -13.90 -6.68
N GLN A 11 28.41 -14.03 -5.57
CA GLN A 11 28.14 -15.08 -4.58
C GLN A 11 26.79 -14.93 -3.90
N TYR A 12 26.36 -13.69 -3.62
CA TYR A 12 25.02 -13.41 -3.12
C TYR A 12 23.96 -13.95 -4.09
N ALA A 13 24.11 -13.67 -5.38
CA ALA A 13 23.15 -14.10 -6.41
C ALA A 13 23.07 -15.63 -6.55
N VAL A 14 24.20 -16.33 -6.44
CA VAL A 14 24.22 -17.81 -6.42
C VAL A 14 23.55 -18.35 -5.15
N ARG A 15 23.92 -17.82 -3.98
CA ARG A 15 23.37 -18.27 -2.69
C ARG A 15 21.86 -18.07 -2.58
N THR A 16 21.32 -17.01 -3.17
CA THR A 16 19.89 -16.72 -3.18
C THR A 16 19.13 -17.38 -4.34
N GLY A 17 19.86 -18.08 -5.22
CA GLY A 17 19.26 -18.78 -6.37
C GLY A 17 18.80 -17.85 -7.50
N LEU A 18 19.29 -16.61 -7.53
CA LEU A 18 19.00 -15.67 -8.63
C LEU A 18 19.74 -16.08 -9.91
N ILE A 19 20.96 -16.63 -9.79
CA ILE A 19 21.73 -17.18 -10.90
C ILE A 19 22.29 -18.54 -10.52
N GLN A 20 22.66 -19.36 -11.52
CA GLN A 20 23.37 -20.60 -11.32
C GLN A 20 24.89 -20.36 -11.29
N THR A 21 25.65 -21.33 -10.78
CA THR A 21 27.12 -21.23 -10.74
C THR A 21 27.73 -21.03 -12.13
N ASP A 22 27.15 -21.66 -13.13
CA ASP A 22 27.58 -21.56 -14.53
C ASP A 22 27.41 -20.16 -15.14
N ASP A 23 26.48 -19.35 -14.56
CA ASP A 23 26.17 -17.98 -15.01
C ASP A 23 27.15 -16.93 -14.47
N VAL A 24 27.95 -17.27 -13.44
CA VAL A 24 28.77 -16.30 -12.68
C VAL A 24 29.67 -15.48 -13.56
N VAL A 25 30.41 -16.12 -14.52
CA VAL A 25 31.32 -15.42 -15.39
C VAL A 25 30.58 -14.45 -16.31
N CYS A 26 29.45 -14.88 -16.88
CA CYS A 26 28.66 -14.05 -17.77
C CYS A 26 28.06 -12.83 -17.01
N CYS A 27 27.47 -13.06 -15.83
CA CYS A 27 26.93 -11.99 -15.01
C CYS A 27 28.02 -11.04 -14.52
N ARG A 28 29.18 -11.54 -14.08
CA ARG A 28 30.31 -10.71 -13.69
C ARG A 28 30.74 -9.77 -14.81
N ASN A 29 30.89 -10.30 -16.04
CA ASN A 29 31.28 -9.48 -17.18
C ASN A 29 30.23 -8.41 -17.52
N ALA A 30 28.94 -8.72 -17.40
CA ALA A 30 27.87 -7.73 -17.57
C ALA A 30 27.85 -6.68 -16.45
N LEU A 31 28.24 -7.05 -15.23
CA LEU A 31 28.41 -6.09 -14.11
C LEU A 31 29.63 -5.19 -14.36
N LEU A 32 30.75 -5.72 -14.89
CA LEU A 32 31.90 -4.92 -15.28
C LEU A 32 31.52 -3.88 -16.36
N GLU A 33 30.78 -4.31 -17.39
CA GLU A 33 30.24 -3.39 -18.39
C GLU A 33 29.38 -2.30 -17.78
N ALA A 34 28.43 -2.68 -16.90
CA ALA A 34 27.53 -1.73 -16.24
C ALA A 34 28.29 -0.70 -15.40
N LEU A 35 29.41 -1.11 -14.79
CA LEU A 35 30.30 -0.29 -13.97
C LEU A 35 31.37 0.45 -14.78
N ALA A 36 31.45 0.24 -16.09
CA ALA A 36 32.53 0.74 -16.97
C ALA A 36 33.94 0.37 -16.43
N LEU A 37 34.14 -0.92 -16.19
CA LEU A 37 35.39 -1.53 -15.75
C LEU A 37 35.90 -2.51 -16.81
N ASP A 38 37.18 -2.48 -17.09
CA ASP A 38 37.85 -3.29 -18.15
C ASP A 38 38.53 -4.55 -17.60
N SER A 39 38.67 -4.68 -16.29
CA SER A 39 39.42 -5.78 -15.66
C SER A 39 38.79 -6.22 -14.34
N PHE A 40 39.11 -7.43 -13.92
CA PHE A 40 38.72 -8.03 -12.68
C PHE A 40 39.83 -8.92 -12.13
N ASP A 41 40.15 -8.78 -10.85
CA ASP A 41 41.09 -9.64 -10.14
C ASP A 41 40.34 -10.89 -9.59
N GLU A 42 40.57 -12.03 -10.25
CA GLU A 42 39.94 -13.31 -9.84
C GLU A 42 40.45 -13.82 -8.48
N ALA A 43 41.60 -13.32 -7.99
CA ALA A 43 42.16 -13.68 -6.69
C ALA A 43 41.55 -12.85 -5.54
N ALA A 44 40.73 -11.84 -5.85
CA ALA A 44 40.11 -11.01 -4.84
C ALA A 44 39.07 -11.81 -3.99
N ALA A 45 39.39 -11.94 -2.70
CA ALA A 45 38.45 -12.57 -1.77
C ALA A 45 37.14 -11.76 -1.67
N PRO A 46 35.97 -12.43 -1.65
CA PRO A 46 34.69 -11.74 -1.54
C PRO A 46 34.58 -10.92 -0.24
N ALA A 47 34.00 -9.72 -0.34
CA ALA A 47 33.73 -8.88 0.82
C ALA A 47 32.63 -9.51 1.71
N GLU A 48 32.80 -9.44 3.02
CA GLU A 48 31.77 -9.82 3.99
C GLU A 48 30.89 -8.60 4.30
N ALA A 49 29.85 -8.38 3.49
CA ALA A 49 28.95 -7.23 3.65
C ALA A 49 27.50 -7.61 3.27
N PRO A 50 26.48 -6.95 3.85
CA PRO A 50 25.10 -7.12 3.43
C PRO A 50 24.85 -6.51 2.05
N LEU A 51 23.83 -6.99 1.33
CA LEU A 51 23.49 -6.55 -0.02
C LEU A 51 23.44 -5.02 -0.18
N ALA A 52 22.83 -4.32 0.75
CA ALA A 52 22.70 -2.87 0.72
C ALA A 52 24.08 -2.18 0.68
N GLU A 53 25.04 -2.66 1.46
CA GLU A 53 26.41 -2.15 1.49
C GLU A 53 27.19 -2.51 0.21
N LEU A 54 27.01 -3.73 -0.30
CA LEU A 54 27.59 -4.13 -1.58
C LEU A 54 27.17 -3.18 -2.70
N LEU A 55 25.86 -2.95 -2.84
CA LEU A 55 25.31 -2.07 -3.86
C LEU A 55 25.70 -0.61 -3.65
N GLN A 56 25.72 -0.14 -2.40
CA GLN A 56 26.14 1.23 -2.08
C GLN A 56 27.61 1.46 -2.46
N THR A 57 28.53 0.56 -2.07
CA THR A 57 29.96 0.68 -2.39
C THR A 57 30.21 0.69 -3.89
N LEU A 58 29.56 -0.22 -4.65
CA LEU A 58 29.68 -0.27 -6.11
C LEU A 58 29.10 0.99 -6.77
N THR A 59 28.01 1.53 -6.24
CA THR A 59 27.39 2.77 -6.74
C THR A 59 28.24 3.99 -6.39
N ASP A 60 28.82 4.07 -5.20
CA ASP A 60 29.70 5.17 -4.77
C ASP A 60 30.97 5.23 -5.63
N ASP A 61 31.56 4.09 -5.97
CA ASP A 61 32.67 4.01 -6.91
C ASP A 61 32.25 4.51 -8.31
N ALA A 62 31.11 4.06 -8.83
CA ALA A 62 30.59 4.51 -10.11
C ALA A 62 30.32 6.03 -10.12
N VAL A 63 29.84 6.61 -9.03
CA VAL A 63 29.67 8.05 -8.85
C VAL A 63 31.03 8.77 -8.86
N SER A 64 32.01 8.26 -8.11
CA SER A 64 33.34 8.86 -8.02
C SER A 64 34.05 8.93 -9.36
N ARG A 65 33.79 7.93 -10.24
CA ARG A 65 34.33 7.87 -11.60
C ARG A 65 33.46 8.59 -12.65
N GLY A 66 32.34 9.20 -12.25
CA GLY A 66 31.43 9.90 -13.16
C GLY A 66 30.57 8.99 -14.04
N VAL A 67 30.51 7.68 -13.76
CA VAL A 67 29.65 6.71 -14.45
C VAL A 67 28.19 6.86 -14.04
N CYS A 68 27.93 7.22 -12.78
CA CYS A 68 26.60 7.48 -12.22
C CYS A 68 26.52 8.93 -11.68
N PRO A 69 25.47 9.70 -12.01
CA PRO A 69 25.26 11.02 -11.39
C PRO A 69 25.04 10.93 -9.89
N ASP A 70 25.55 11.90 -9.12
CA ASP A 70 25.40 11.93 -7.66
C ASP A 70 24.05 12.55 -7.23
N ASN A 71 23.00 11.80 -7.37
CA ASN A 71 21.70 12.10 -6.77
C ASN A 71 20.94 10.80 -6.49
N GLN A 72 20.02 10.81 -5.54
CA GLN A 72 19.32 9.61 -5.06
C GLN A 72 18.59 8.86 -6.18
N THR A 73 17.94 9.58 -7.11
CA THR A 73 17.23 8.92 -8.22
C THR A 73 18.19 8.18 -9.15
N ALA A 74 19.31 8.80 -9.53
CA ALA A 74 20.29 8.16 -10.39
C ALA A 74 20.95 6.94 -9.71
N ARG A 75 21.26 7.06 -8.41
CA ARG A 75 21.77 5.94 -7.59
C ARG A 75 20.76 4.79 -7.55
N ASP A 76 19.46 5.07 -7.36
CA ASP A 76 18.40 4.05 -7.36
C ASP A 76 18.21 3.39 -8.75
N LEU A 77 18.39 4.15 -9.84
CA LEU A 77 18.37 3.59 -11.18
C LEU A 77 19.60 2.68 -11.40
N PHE A 78 20.76 3.09 -10.90
CA PHE A 78 22.02 2.40 -11.12
C PHE A 78 22.10 1.09 -10.32
N ASP A 79 21.78 1.09 -9.03
CA ASP A 79 21.77 -0.13 -8.23
C ASP A 79 20.73 -1.14 -8.73
N THR A 80 19.59 -0.66 -9.23
CA THR A 80 18.56 -1.50 -9.87
C THR A 80 19.09 -2.08 -11.20
N LYS A 81 19.93 -1.34 -11.96
CA LYS A 81 20.61 -1.86 -13.15
C LYS A 81 21.55 -3.01 -12.79
N LEU A 82 22.36 -2.87 -11.73
CA LEU A 82 23.25 -3.94 -11.27
C LEU A 82 22.46 -5.20 -10.87
N MET A 83 21.41 -5.05 -10.07
CA MET A 83 20.55 -6.17 -9.70
C MET A 83 19.81 -6.77 -10.89
N GLY A 84 19.48 -5.97 -11.90
CA GLY A 84 18.85 -6.43 -13.13
C GLY A 84 19.70 -7.42 -13.93
N VAL A 85 21.02 -7.29 -13.87
CA VAL A 85 21.97 -8.26 -14.47
C VAL A 85 21.82 -9.64 -13.82
N LEU A 86 21.58 -9.68 -12.51
CA LEU A 86 21.51 -10.90 -11.71
C LEU A 86 20.09 -11.48 -11.61
N THR A 87 19.09 -10.79 -12.17
CA THR A 87 17.68 -11.19 -12.05
C THR A 87 17.29 -12.15 -13.16
N PRO A 88 16.77 -13.36 -12.85
CA PRO A 88 16.33 -14.34 -13.85
C PRO A 88 15.32 -13.76 -14.85
N ARG A 89 15.25 -14.35 -16.03
CA ARG A 89 14.31 -13.93 -17.08
C ARG A 89 12.85 -14.22 -16.63
N PRO A 90 11.87 -13.43 -17.14
CA PRO A 90 10.45 -13.63 -16.78
C PRO A 90 9.96 -15.08 -16.97
N HIS A 91 10.41 -15.75 -18.02
CA HIS A 91 10.03 -17.15 -18.28
C HIS A 91 10.48 -18.09 -17.15
N GLU A 92 11.70 -17.94 -16.65
CA GLU A 92 12.25 -18.79 -15.57
C GLU A 92 11.47 -18.58 -14.28
N VAL A 93 11.22 -17.31 -13.92
CA VAL A 93 10.46 -16.94 -12.72
C VAL A 93 9.02 -17.46 -12.79
N ARG A 94 8.34 -17.31 -13.93
CA ARG A 94 6.97 -17.80 -14.13
C ARG A 94 6.89 -19.32 -14.13
N THR A 95 7.90 -20.00 -14.65
CA THR A 95 7.98 -21.48 -14.62
C THR A 95 8.17 -21.98 -13.20
N CYS A 96 9.09 -21.39 -12.44
CA CYS A 96 9.30 -21.73 -11.03
C CYS A 96 8.03 -21.50 -10.20
N PHE A 97 7.41 -20.32 -10.33
CA PHE A 97 6.17 -19.99 -9.63
C PHE A 97 5.07 -21.01 -9.92
N ARG A 98 4.85 -21.36 -11.20
CA ARG A 98 3.82 -22.33 -11.60
C ARG A 98 4.08 -23.71 -11.01
N THR A 99 5.33 -24.20 -11.06
CA THR A 99 5.69 -25.50 -10.48
C THR A 99 5.41 -25.54 -8.97
N LEU A 100 5.75 -24.46 -8.25
CA LEU A 100 5.45 -24.37 -6.83
C LEU A 100 3.96 -24.24 -6.56
N TYR A 101 3.23 -23.50 -7.40
CA TYR A 101 1.79 -23.31 -7.26
C TYR A 101 1.00 -24.62 -7.44
N GLU A 102 1.45 -25.50 -8.34
CA GLU A 102 0.85 -26.84 -8.51
C GLU A 102 0.96 -27.69 -7.23
N ALA A 103 2.00 -27.48 -6.44
CA ALA A 103 2.16 -28.14 -5.13
C ALA A 103 1.40 -27.37 -4.02
N SER A 104 1.56 -26.06 -3.95
CA SER A 104 0.92 -25.22 -2.94
C SER A 104 0.91 -23.74 -3.38
N PRO A 105 -0.28 -23.10 -3.45
CA PRO A 105 -0.35 -21.65 -3.70
C PRO A 105 0.48 -20.84 -2.70
N ARG A 106 0.57 -21.29 -1.43
CA ARG A 106 1.34 -20.63 -0.40
C ARG A 106 2.84 -20.71 -0.64
N GLU A 107 3.36 -21.90 -0.99
CA GLU A 107 4.78 -22.05 -1.31
C GLU A 107 5.19 -21.17 -2.50
N ALA A 108 4.33 -21.06 -3.51
CA ALA A 108 4.59 -20.18 -4.66
C ALA A 108 4.67 -18.71 -4.28
N THR A 109 3.73 -18.23 -3.45
CA THR A 109 3.74 -16.82 -2.98
C THR A 109 4.88 -16.55 -2.03
N ASP A 110 5.20 -17.44 -1.08
CA ASP A 110 6.33 -17.33 -0.16
C ASP A 110 7.66 -17.26 -0.92
N TRP A 111 7.82 -18.09 -1.96
CA TRP A 111 8.98 -18.05 -2.84
C TRP A 111 9.05 -16.74 -3.63
N PHE A 112 7.96 -16.31 -4.26
CA PHE A 112 7.95 -15.08 -5.07
C PHE A 112 8.15 -13.82 -4.24
N TYR A 113 7.65 -13.80 -3.00
CA TYR A 113 7.92 -12.72 -2.06
C TYR A 113 9.41 -12.65 -1.69
N ARG A 114 10.02 -13.79 -1.35
CA ARG A 114 11.47 -13.89 -1.08
C ARG A 114 12.29 -13.49 -2.32
N PHE A 115 11.93 -14.00 -3.48
CA PHE A 115 12.53 -13.58 -4.76
C PHE A 115 12.51 -12.06 -4.94
N SER A 116 11.36 -11.41 -4.68
CA SER A 116 11.21 -9.96 -4.79
C SER A 116 12.09 -9.19 -3.78
N GLN A 117 12.40 -9.80 -2.64
CA GLN A 117 13.36 -9.26 -1.67
C GLN A 117 14.81 -9.50 -2.12
N ASP A 118 15.12 -10.68 -2.60
CA ASP A 118 16.48 -11.07 -2.99
C ASP A 118 16.95 -10.34 -4.26
N THR A 119 16.04 -9.98 -5.16
CA THR A 119 16.34 -9.08 -6.29
C THR A 119 16.50 -7.61 -5.89
N ASN A 120 16.38 -7.27 -4.60
CA ASN A 120 16.36 -5.88 -4.11
C ASN A 120 15.25 -5.02 -4.73
N TYR A 121 14.22 -5.63 -5.31
CA TYR A 121 13.01 -4.91 -5.71
C TYR A 121 12.27 -4.41 -4.46
N ILE A 122 12.17 -5.25 -3.44
CA ILE A 122 11.77 -4.90 -2.08
C ILE A 122 13.05 -4.56 -1.29
N ARG A 123 13.26 -3.27 -1.02
CA ARG A 123 14.46 -2.76 -0.33
C ARG A 123 14.33 -2.92 1.17
N ARG A 124 14.74 -4.08 1.68
CA ARG A 124 14.62 -4.43 3.11
C ARG A 124 15.31 -3.44 4.05
N ASP A 125 16.46 -2.90 3.64
CA ASP A 125 17.22 -1.89 4.39
C ASP A 125 16.46 -0.57 4.60
N ARG A 126 15.64 -0.18 3.61
CA ARG A 126 14.77 1.02 3.72
C ARG A 126 13.54 0.75 4.56
N ILE A 127 12.89 -0.40 4.35
CA ILE A 127 11.68 -0.81 5.09
C ILE A 127 11.99 -0.98 6.58
N ALA A 128 13.19 -1.44 6.95
CA ALA A 128 13.63 -1.57 8.33
C ALA A 128 13.69 -0.24 9.09
N LYS A 129 13.67 0.90 8.39
CA LYS A 129 13.65 2.25 8.99
C LYS A 129 12.26 2.73 9.36
N ASP A 130 11.20 2.11 8.81
CA ASP A 130 9.82 2.47 9.10
C ASP A 130 9.55 2.41 10.61
N LYS A 131 8.85 3.41 11.13
CA LYS A 131 8.43 3.44 12.53
C LYS A 131 7.06 2.80 12.65
N LYS A 132 6.92 1.78 13.49
CA LYS A 132 5.68 1.01 13.65
C LYS A 132 5.31 0.87 15.11
N TRP A 133 4.03 1.06 15.43
CA TRP A 133 3.44 0.80 16.74
C TRP A 133 1.96 0.51 16.60
N THR A 134 1.28 0.20 17.69
CA THR A 134 -0.14 -0.07 17.73
C THR A 134 -0.88 0.90 18.63
N TYR A 135 -2.16 1.13 18.33
CA TYR A 135 -3.09 1.87 19.17
C TYR A 135 -4.35 1.05 19.41
N THR A 136 -4.69 0.81 20.68
CA THR A 136 -5.90 0.04 21.06
C THR A 136 -7.03 0.98 21.39
N CYS A 137 -8.18 0.79 20.73
CA CYS A 137 -9.41 1.56 20.93
C CYS A 137 -10.64 0.64 21.00
N GLU A 138 -11.82 1.21 21.07
CA GLU A 138 -13.10 0.47 21.12
C GLU A 138 -13.39 -0.39 19.86
N TYR A 139 -12.73 -0.10 18.74
CA TYR A 139 -12.85 -0.83 17.47
C TYR A 139 -11.80 -1.94 17.31
N GLY A 140 -10.89 -2.06 18.25
CA GLY A 140 -9.79 -3.02 18.23
C GLY A 140 -8.41 -2.35 18.23
N THR A 141 -7.39 -3.09 17.83
CA THR A 141 -6.00 -2.61 17.79
C THR A 141 -5.65 -2.17 16.38
N LEU A 142 -5.47 -0.86 16.19
CA LEU A 142 -5.03 -0.25 14.93
C LEU A 142 -3.52 -0.31 14.78
N ASP A 143 -3.04 -0.50 13.56
CA ASP A 143 -1.62 -0.45 13.24
C ASP A 143 -1.24 0.96 12.75
N ILE A 144 -0.16 1.52 13.29
CA ILE A 144 0.31 2.85 12.92
C ILE A 144 1.72 2.73 12.35
N THR A 145 1.93 3.28 11.15
CA THR A 145 3.23 3.28 10.49
C THR A 145 3.58 4.67 9.98
N ILE A 146 4.75 5.20 10.35
CA ILE A 146 5.39 6.30 9.63
C ILE A 146 6.27 5.65 8.57
N ASN A 147 5.92 5.84 7.30
CA ASN A 147 6.63 5.22 6.20
C ASN A 147 7.86 6.06 5.82
N LEU A 148 9.04 5.50 6.08
CA LEU A 148 10.34 6.08 5.74
C LEU A 148 10.99 5.39 4.51
N SER A 149 10.40 4.31 4.03
CA SER A 149 10.90 3.51 2.90
C SER A 149 10.61 4.17 1.54
N LYS A 150 9.56 5.00 1.47
CA LYS A 150 9.23 5.79 0.28
C LYS A 150 10.03 7.08 0.31
N PRO A 151 11.04 7.26 -0.57
CA PRO A 151 11.84 8.47 -0.56
C PRO A 151 10.97 9.69 -0.87
N GLU A 152 11.09 10.73 -0.06
CA GLU A 152 10.56 12.05 -0.40
C GLU A 152 11.35 12.59 -1.61
N LYS A 153 10.62 13.06 -2.60
CA LYS A 153 11.28 13.66 -3.76
C LYS A 153 11.89 15.01 -3.37
N ASP A 154 13.20 15.11 -3.49
CA ASP A 154 13.90 16.40 -3.40
C ASP A 154 13.22 17.41 -4.35
N PRO A 155 12.96 18.66 -3.94
CA PRO A 155 12.45 19.72 -4.80
C PRO A 155 13.22 19.86 -6.12
N ARG A 156 14.55 19.67 -6.09
CA ARG A 156 15.39 19.67 -7.29
C ARG A 156 15.08 18.48 -8.21
N ALA A 157 14.86 17.29 -7.64
CA ALA A 157 14.48 16.09 -8.39
C ALA A 157 13.06 16.24 -8.97
N ILE A 158 12.13 16.90 -8.27
CA ILE A 158 10.79 17.23 -8.78
C ILE A 158 10.91 18.17 -9.97
N ALA A 159 11.71 19.23 -9.87
CA ALA A 159 11.94 20.18 -10.96
C ALA A 159 12.61 19.52 -12.17
N ALA A 160 13.62 18.69 -11.96
CA ALA A 160 14.27 17.90 -13.00
C ALA A 160 13.31 16.92 -13.69
N ALA A 161 12.47 16.24 -12.92
CA ALA A 161 11.45 15.30 -13.44
C ALA A 161 10.38 16.04 -14.28
N LYS A 162 9.99 17.25 -13.87
CA LYS A 162 9.04 18.10 -14.62
C LYS A 162 9.59 18.54 -15.98
N ASN A 163 10.90 18.80 -16.03
CA ASN A 163 11.59 19.23 -17.25
C ASN A 163 12.12 18.07 -18.10
N ALA A 164 12.02 16.81 -17.61
CA ALA A 164 12.44 15.63 -18.36
C ALA A 164 11.51 15.35 -19.54
N PRO A 165 12.02 14.80 -20.66
CA PRO A 165 11.18 14.37 -21.78
C PRO A 165 10.08 13.43 -21.29
N GLN A 166 8.84 13.72 -21.64
CA GLN A 166 7.71 12.87 -21.33
C GLN A 166 7.67 11.68 -22.28
N SER A 167 7.48 10.49 -21.73
CA SER A 167 7.35 9.24 -22.47
C SER A 167 6.04 8.56 -22.11
N GLY A 168 5.30 8.11 -23.12
CA GLY A 168 4.10 7.30 -22.94
C GLY A 168 4.38 5.81 -22.67
N TYR A 169 5.66 5.43 -22.45
CA TYR A 169 6.06 4.05 -22.17
C TYR A 169 7.02 3.96 -20.98
N PRO A 170 6.69 3.11 -19.98
CA PRO A 170 5.36 2.54 -19.69
C PRO A 170 4.32 3.66 -19.44
N LYS A 171 3.03 3.39 -19.68
CA LYS A 171 1.96 4.40 -19.49
C LYS A 171 1.80 4.84 -18.04
N CYS A 172 1.96 3.90 -17.09
CA CYS A 172 1.96 4.20 -15.66
C CYS A 172 2.85 3.20 -14.88
N ALA A 173 3.02 3.43 -13.57
CA ALA A 173 3.84 2.59 -12.70
C ALA A 173 3.32 1.15 -12.50
N LEU A 174 2.05 0.88 -12.86
CA LEU A 174 1.42 -0.45 -12.73
C LEU A 174 1.40 -1.25 -14.04
N CYS A 175 1.73 -0.65 -15.18
CA CYS A 175 1.70 -1.38 -16.46
C CYS A 175 2.71 -2.54 -16.46
N ALA A 176 2.32 -3.68 -17.06
CA ALA A 176 3.20 -4.86 -17.18
C ALA A 176 4.50 -4.55 -17.93
N GLU A 177 4.51 -3.54 -18.80
CA GLU A 177 5.68 -3.04 -19.52
C GLU A 177 6.77 -2.46 -18.59
N ASN A 178 6.49 -2.30 -17.31
CA ASN A 178 7.52 -2.00 -16.31
C ASN A 178 8.47 -3.18 -16.08
N GLU A 179 8.07 -4.43 -16.33
CA GLU A 179 8.92 -5.59 -16.13
C GLU A 179 10.23 -5.47 -16.95
N GLY A 180 11.37 -5.38 -16.26
CA GLY A 180 12.67 -5.19 -16.89
C GLY A 180 12.99 -3.77 -17.38
N TYR A 181 12.11 -2.78 -17.14
CA TYR A 181 12.31 -1.41 -17.62
C TYR A 181 13.44 -0.70 -16.85
N ALA A 182 14.35 -0.04 -17.59
CA ALA A 182 15.52 0.62 -17.02
C ALA A 182 15.19 1.83 -16.13
N GLY A 183 14.00 2.38 -16.27
CA GLY A 183 13.63 3.61 -15.58
C GLY A 183 14.19 4.88 -16.23
N ARG A 184 13.89 6.01 -15.64
CA ARG A 184 14.37 7.35 -15.98
C ARG A 184 14.13 8.30 -14.82
N MET A 185 14.63 9.53 -14.88
CA MET A 185 14.54 10.49 -13.76
C MET A 185 13.10 10.71 -13.20
N ASN A 186 12.08 10.56 -14.04
CA ASN A 186 10.68 10.70 -13.64
C ASN A 186 9.90 9.37 -13.60
N HIS A 187 10.57 8.22 -13.78
CA HIS A 187 9.94 6.90 -13.72
C HIS A 187 10.90 5.87 -13.12
N PRO A 188 10.49 5.07 -12.14
CA PRO A 188 11.39 4.17 -11.43
C PRO A 188 11.94 3.06 -12.33
N ALA A 189 13.17 2.61 -12.04
CA ALA A 189 13.72 1.41 -12.64
C ALA A 189 13.00 0.15 -12.13
N ARG A 190 12.90 -0.85 -13.00
CA ARG A 190 12.23 -2.13 -12.77
C ARG A 190 12.97 -3.32 -13.39
N GLN A 191 14.28 -3.19 -13.62
CA GLN A 191 15.09 -4.26 -14.23
C GLN A 191 15.12 -5.52 -13.36
N ASN A 192 15.01 -5.36 -12.06
CA ASN A 192 14.94 -6.40 -11.04
C ASN A 192 13.50 -6.80 -10.62
N HIS A 193 12.50 -6.32 -11.35
CA HIS A 193 11.09 -6.60 -11.09
C HIS A 193 10.53 -7.64 -12.05
N ARG A 194 9.67 -8.53 -11.54
CA ARG A 194 8.93 -9.55 -12.31
C ARG A 194 7.46 -9.55 -11.90
N VAL A 195 6.61 -9.98 -12.83
CA VAL A 195 5.17 -10.12 -12.62
C VAL A 195 4.72 -11.54 -12.97
N ILE A 196 3.74 -12.05 -12.22
CA ILE A 196 3.15 -13.38 -12.41
C ILE A 196 1.81 -13.21 -13.12
N PRO A 197 1.58 -13.82 -14.30
CA PRO A 197 0.29 -13.76 -14.97
C PRO A 197 -0.76 -14.56 -14.19
N LEU A 198 -1.96 -14.01 -14.09
CA LEU A 198 -3.15 -14.60 -13.48
C LEU A 198 -4.34 -14.52 -14.42
N GLN A 199 -5.32 -15.41 -14.21
CA GLN A 199 -6.66 -15.31 -14.81
C GLN A 199 -7.68 -15.01 -13.72
N LEU A 200 -8.41 -13.90 -13.84
CA LEU A 200 -9.49 -13.54 -12.92
C LEU A 200 -10.74 -13.21 -13.71
N ASP A 201 -11.84 -13.91 -13.43
CA ASP A 201 -13.13 -13.74 -14.13
C ASP A 201 -12.97 -13.77 -15.67
N GLY A 202 -12.11 -14.71 -16.16
CA GLY A 202 -11.81 -14.88 -17.58
C GLY A 202 -10.96 -13.76 -18.23
N GLY A 203 -10.44 -12.82 -17.45
CA GLY A 203 -9.56 -11.75 -17.93
C GLY A 203 -8.10 -11.97 -17.53
N ASP A 204 -7.18 -11.34 -18.28
CA ASP A 204 -5.74 -11.38 -18.03
C ASP A 204 -5.34 -10.35 -16.97
N TRP A 205 -4.66 -10.81 -15.93
CA TRP A 205 -4.17 -10.01 -14.80
C TRP A 205 -2.72 -10.40 -14.48
N TYR A 206 -2.07 -9.58 -13.65
CA TYR A 206 -0.74 -9.86 -13.13
C TYR A 206 -0.68 -9.66 -11.62
N LEU A 207 0.06 -10.51 -10.94
CA LEU A 207 0.45 -10.36 -9.53
C LEU A 207 1.87 -9.79 -9.46
N GLN A 208 2.06 -8.78 -8.60
CA GLN A 208 3.36 -8.28 -8.17
C GLN A 208 3.31 -7.90 -6.69
N TYR A 209 4.47 -7.84 -6.02
CA TYR A 209 4.54 -7.24 -4.70
C TYR A 209 4.74 -5.72 -4.77
N SER A 210 4.30 -5.02 -3.72
CA SER A 210 4.61 -3.61 -3.55
C SER A 210 6.04 -3.46 -3.02
N PRO A 211 6.86 -2.56 -3.60
CA PRO A 211 8.21 -2.33 -3.08
C PRO A 211 8.23 -1.64 -1.71
N TYR A 212 7.10 -1.10 -1.25
CA TYR A 212 7.01 -0.34 0.01
C TYR A 212 6.59 -1.19 1.22
N VAL A 213 6.01 -2.38 1.02
CA VAL A 213 5.63 -3.36 2.04
C VAL A 213 5.01 -2.73 3.29
N TYR A 214 3.85 -2.11 3.14
CA TYR A 214 3.14 -1.52 4.27
C TYR A 214 2.73 -2.57 5.32
N TYR A 215 2.48 -3.80 4.87
CA TYR A 215 2.19 -4.99 5.68
C TYR A 215 2.78 -6.23 4.99
N ASN A 216 2.77 -7.38 5.69
CA ASN A 216 3.38 -8.61 5.18
C ASN A 216 2.79 -9.02 3.83
N GLU A 217 3.68 -9.31 2.87
CA GLU A 217 3.34 -9.75 1.52
C GLU A 217 2.37 -8.81 0.77
N HIS A 218 2.47 -7.49 1.04
CA HIS A 218 1.67 -6.49 0.34
C HIS A 218 1.84 -6.64 -1.17
N CYS A 219 0.79 -7.08 -1.84
CA CYS A 219 0.76 -7.31 -3.28
C CYS A 219 -0.20 -6.37 -4.01
N ILE A 220 0.02 -6.24 -5.30
CA ILE A 220 -0.84 -5.54 -6.24
C ILE A 220 -1.22 -6.53 -7.34
N VAL A 221 -2.51 -6.65 -7.61
CA VAL A 221 -3.06 -7.42 -8.72
C VAL A 221 -3.58 -6.43 -9.73
N LEU A 222 -2.93 -6.34 -10.90
CA LEU A 222 -3.18 -5.33 -11.91
C LEU A 222 -3.78 -5.93 -13.18
N ASN A 223 -4.70 -5.21 -13.80
CA ASN A 223 -5.27 -5.58 -15.10
C ASN A 223 -4.16 -5.55 -16.18
N ALA A 224 -4.11 -6.55 -17.05
CA ALA A 224 -3.17 -6.55 -18.17
C ALA A 224 -3.43 -5.38 -19.14
N ALA A 225 -4.67 -4.95 -19.27
CA ALA A 225 -5.06 -3.78 -20.05
C ALA A 225 -5.02 -2.51 -19.17
N HIS A 226 -4.43 -1.43 -19.70
CA HIS A 226 -4.45 -0.12 -19.03
C HIS A 226 -5.84 0.52 -19.20
N THR A 227 -6.75 0.15 -18.32
CA THR A 227 -8.14 0.66 -18.29
C THR A 227 -8.41 1.33 -16.94
N PRO A 228 -9.27 2.38 -16.90
CA PRO A 228 -9.63 3.02 -15.63
C PRO A 228 -10.30 2.06 -14.66
N MET A 229 -10.10 2.30 -13.36
CA MET A 229 -10.78 1.59 -12.29
C MET A 229 -12.30 1.84 -12.37
N ARG A 230 -13.05 0.76 -12.13
CA ARG A 230 -14.49 0.80 -11.97
C ARG A 230 -14.97 -0.31 -11.05
N VAL A 231 -15.57 0.05 -9.95
CA VAL A 231 -16.20 -0.92 -9.03
C VAL A 231 -17.52 -1.40 -9.65
N SER A 232 -17.70 -2.71 -9.77
CA SER A 232 -18.89 -3.33 -10.39
C SER A 232 -19.03 -4.79 -9.92
N GLY A 233 -20.08 -5.50 -10.33
CA GLY A 233 -20.23 -6.93 -10.07
C GLY A 233 -19.05 -7.77 -10.54
N ALA A 234 -18.39 -7.39 -11.65
CA ALA A 234 -17.15 -8.04 -12.09
C ALA A 234 -15.99 -7.83 -11.11
N THR A 235 -15.92 -6.68 -10.41
CA THR A 235 -14.94 -6.45 -9.35
C THR A 235 -15.09 -7.48 -8.24
N PHE A 236 -16.30 -7.70 -7.74
CA PHE A 236 -16.55 -8.67 -6.67
C PHE A 236 -16.17 -10.10 -7.09
N ARG A 237 -16.50 -10.50 -8.33
CA ARG A 237 -16.11 -11.81 -8.88
C ARG A 237 -14.61 -11.98 -8.90
N ARG A 238 -13.86 -10.99 -9.39
CA ARG A 238 -12.38 -11.02 -9.46
C ARG A 238 -11.75 -11.12 -8.09
N LEU A 239 -12.26 -10.38 -7.11
CA LEU A 239 -11.77 -10.45 -5.73
C LEU A 239 -11.98 -11.85 -5.13
N LEU A 240 -13.18 -12.43 -5.30
CA LEU A 240 -13.49 -13.75 -4.78
C LEU A 240 -12.76 -14.86 -5.56
N ASP A 241 -12.59 -14.73 -6.88
CA ASP A 241 -11.81 -15.67 -7.70
C ASP A 241 -10.33 -15.69 -7.28
N PHE A 242 -9.74 -14.51 -7.01
CA PHE A 242 -8.39 -14.44 -6.48
C PHE A 242 -8.26 -15.15 -5.12
N THR A 243 -9.19 -14.89 -4.19
CA THR A 243 -9.14 -15.54 -2.85
C THR A 243 -9.45 -17.04 -2.90
N LYS A 244 -10.05 -17.53 -3.97
CA LYS A 244 -10.17 -18.97 -4.27
C LYS A 244 -8.83 -19.56 -4.71
N GLN A 245 -8.06 -18.83 -5.54
CA GLN A 245 -6.74 -19.23 -6.03
C GLN A 245 -5.66 -19.10 -4.94
N PHE A 246 -5.76 -18.10 -4.09
CA PHE A 246 -4.82 -17.80 -2.99
C PHE A 246 -5.58 -17.67 -1.66
N PRO A 247 -6.03 -18.78 -1.06
CA PRO A 247 -6.92 -18.73 0.11
C PRO A 247 -6.29 -18.14 1.39
N HIS A 248 -4.99 -18.02 1.45
CA HIS A 248 -4.24 -17.39 2.54
C HIS A 248 -4.09 -15.86 2.39
N TYR A 249 -4.55 -15.29 1.25
CA TYR A 249 -4.52 -13.85 0.98
C TYR A 249 -5.92 -13.24 1.11
N PHE A 250 -5.95 -11.96 1.46
CA PHE A 250 -7.09 -11.09 1.13
C PHE A 250 -6.80 -10.33 -0.18
N LEU A 251 -7.85 -9.82 -0.81
CA LEU A 251 -7.76 -8.89 -1.93
C LEU A 251 -8.87 -7.85 -1.82
N GLY A 252 -8.54 -6.57 -2.05
CA GLY A 252 -9.52 -5.49 -2.02
C GLY A 252 -9.28 -4.46 -3.12
N SER A 253 -10.32 -3.72 -3.45
CA SER A 253 -10.26 -2.60 -4.40
C SER A 253 -10.35 -1.26 -3.67
N ASN A 254 -9.56 -0.28 -4.10
CA ASN A 254 -9.87 1.09 -3.77
C ASN A 254 -11.24 1.49 -4.36
N ALA A 255 -11.85 2.52 -3.80
CA ALA A 255 -13.00 3.17 -4.40
C ALA A 255 -12.62 3.80 -5.76
N ASP A 256 -13.57 3.85 -6.69
CA ASP A 256 -13.39 4.33 -8.06
C ASP A 256 -13.73 5.81 -8.27
N LEU A 257 -14.04 6.54 -7.19
CA LEU A 257 -14.33 7.98 -7.23
C LEU A 257 -13.16 8.79 -6.63
N PRO A 258 -12.94 10.04 -7.08
CA PRO A 258 -11.99 10.97 -6.47
C PRO A 258 -12.26 11.18 -4.98
N ILE A 259 -11.27 11.67 -4.23
CA ILE A 259 -11.34 11.98 -2.78
C ILE A 259 -11.35 10.71 -1.92
N VAL A 260 -12.15 9.71 -2.26
CA VAL A 260 -12.30 8.45 -1.52
C VAL A 260 -11.59 7.26 -2.19
N GLY A 261 -11.02 7.46 -3.38
CA GLY A 261 -10.25 6.48 -4.16
C GLY A 261 -8.76 6.48 -3.83
N GLY A 262 -8.05 5.53 -4.43
CA GLY A 262 -6.59 5.45 -4.42
C GLY A 262 -5.93 6.49 -5.34
N SER A 263 -4.58 6.49 -5.32
CA SER A 263 -3.77 7.46 -6.09
C SER A 263 -3.70 7.17 -7.60
N ILE A 264 -4.05 5.96 -8.04
CA ILE A 264 -4.01 5.54 -9.45
C ILE A 264 -5.40 5.03 -9.86
N LEU A 265 -6.25 5.94 -10.34
CA LEU A 265 -7.58 5.59 -10.83
C LEU A 265 -7.59 5.24 -12.34
N SER A 266 -6.51 5.54 -13.06
CA SER A 266 -6.39 5.35 -14.51
C SER A 266 -6.05 3.93 -14.93
N HIS A 267 -5.65 3.07 -13.99
CA HIS A 267 -5.29 1.67 -14.24
C HIS A 267 -5.96 0.76 -13.22
N ASP A 268 -6.86 -0.11 -13.68
CA ASP A 268 -7.61 -1.03 -12.84
C ASP A 268 -6.68 -2.00 -12.11
N HIS A 269 -6.75 -2.00 -10.78
CA HIS A 269 -5.90 -2.81 -9.93
C HIS A 269 -6.52 -3.03 -8.56
N PHE A 270 -6.06 -4.08 -7.89
CA PHE A 270 -6.43 -4.47 -6.53
C PHE A 270 -5.18 -4.50 -5.64
N GLN A 271 -5.37 -4.41 -4.34
CA GLN A 271 -4.31 -4.59 -3.35
C GLN A 271 -4.67 -5.75 -2.43
N GLY A 272 -3.69 -6.57 -2.11
CA GLY A 272 -3.87 -7.74 -1.28
C GLY A 272 -2.61 -8.13 -0.54
N GLY A 273 -2.62 -9.33 0.05
CA GLY A 273 -1.47 -9.88 0.75
C GLY A 273 -1.87 -10.82 1.89
N HIS A 274 -0.85 -11.28 2.61
CA HIS A 274 -1.00 -12.16 3.76
C HIS A 274 -0.91 -11.35 5.06
N TYR A 275 -2.02 -10.71 5.44
CA TYR A 275 -2.11 -9.89 6.65
C TYR A 275 -3.54 -9.85 7.19
N THR A 276 -3.69 -9.84 8.52
CA THR A 276 -4.97 -9.78 9.21
C THR A 276 -5.15 -8.42 9.87
N PHE A 277 -5.97 -7.58 9.29
CA PHE A 277 -6.23 -6.21 9.77
C PHE A 277 -7.21 -6.15 10.94
N ALA A 278 -7.24 -5.00 11.62
CA ALA A 278 -8.16 -4.75 12.72
C ALA A 278 -9.64 -4.88 12.28
N MET A 279 -10.00 -4.34 11.11
CA MET A 279 -11.37 -4.45 10.57
C MET A 279 -11.80 -5.90 10.35
N GLU A 280 -10.89 -6.78 9.92
CA GLU A 280 -11.20 -8.20 9.76
C GLU A 280 -11.58 -8.87 11.08
N LYS A 281 -10.91 -8.49 12.18
CA LYS A 281 -11.15 -9.01 13.54
C LYS A 281 -12.39 -8.41 14.19
N ALA A 282 -12.85 -7.27 13.68
CA ALA A 282 -14.00 -6.57 14.23
C ALA A 282 -15.28 -7.43 14.13
N PRO A 283 -16.09 -7.53 15.20
CA PRO A 283 -17.29 -8.34 15.21
C PRO A 283 -18.42 -7.71 14.38
N VAL A 284 -19.33 -8.54 13.90
CA VAL A 284 -20.63 -8.08 13.43
C VAL A 284 -21.42 -7.57 14.63
N GLU A 285 -21.73 -6.30 14.65
CA GLU A 285 -22.49 -5.63 15.71
C GLU A 285 -24.00 -5.85 15.55
N LEU A 286 -24.48 -5.79 14.32
CA LEU A 286 -25.88 -5.92 14.00
C LEU A 286 -26.08 -6.86 12.80
N PRO A 287 -26.60 -8.09 13.03
CA PRO A 287 -26.99 -8.98 11.94
C PRO A 287 -28.13 -8.38 11.11
N VAL A 288 -28.08 -8.55 9.80
CA VAL A 288 -29.11 -8.12 8.86
C VAL A 288 -29.42 -9.24 7.87
N THR A 289 -30.59 -9.22 7.26
CA THR A 289 -31.00 -10.18 6.22
C THR A 289 -31.47 -9.43 4.98
N PHE A 290 -31.20 -10.00 3.82
CA PHE A 290 -31.64 -9.47 2.54
C PHE A 290 -32.60 -10.46 1.88
N ALA A 291 -33.75 -9.98 1.44
CA ALA A 291 -34.78 -10.81 0.81
C ALA A 291 -34.25 -11.50 -0.44
N GLY A 292 -34.40 -12.84 -0.50
CA GLY A 292 -33.88 -13.68 -1.57
C GLY A 292 -32.41 -14.08 -1.41
N PHE A 293 -31.77 -13.72 -0.26
CA PHE A 293 -30.38 -14.05 0.08
C PHE A 293 -30.25 -14.58 1.52
N GLU A 294 -31.20 -15.35 1.97
CA GLU A 294 -31.27 -15.91 3.33
C GLU A 294 -30.13 -16.94 3.58
N ASP A 295 -29.51 -17.42 2.53
CA ASP A 295 -28.33 -18.30 2.53
C ASP A 295 -27.01 -17.53 2.76
N VAL A 296 -27.01 -16.19 2.65
CA VAL A 296 -25.84 -15.33 2.90
C VAL A 296 -25.98 -14.71 4.30
N ARG A 297 -25.03 -14.98 5.18
CA ARG A 297 -24.94 -14.26 6.45
C ARG A 297 -24.47 -12.84 6.21
N ALA A 298 -25.21 -11.86 6.68
CA ALA A 298 -24.86 -10.46 6.51
C ALA A 298 -24.98 -9.67 7.82
N GLY A 299 -24.24 -8.58 7.95
CA GLY A 299 -24.34 -7.72 9.10
C GLY A 299 -23.47 -6.46 9.02
N ILE A 300 -23.83 -5.49 9.86
CA ILE A 300 -23.05 -4.27 10.08
C ILE A 300 -21.91 -4.58 11.04
N VAL A 301 -20.71 -4.24 10.66
CA VAL A 301 -19.49 -4.47 11.46
C VAL A 301 -19.32 -3.34 12.48
N LYS A 302 -18.88 -3.67 13.70
CA LYS A 302 -18.46 -2.68 14.71
C LYS A 302 -17.13 -2.05 14.26
N TRP A 303 -17.23 -1.03 13.44
CA TRP A 303 -16.09 -0.34 12.83
C TRP A 303 -16.40 1.16 12.70
N PRO A 304 -15.40 2.07 12.79
CA PRO A 304 -15.65 3.51 12.67
C PRO A 304 -16.18 3.92 11.29
N MET A 305 -15.89 3.13 10.25
CA MET A 305 -16.44 3.30 8.92
C MET A 305 -17.65 2.38 8.71
N SER A 306 -18.45 2.67 7.68
CA SER A 306 -19.73 1.97 7.43
C SER A 306 -19.50 0.69 6.62
N VAL A 307 -19.42 -0.45 7.30
CA VAL A 307 -19.09 -1.75 6.71
C VAL A 307 -20.26 -2.72 6.78
N LEU A 308 -20.64 -3.27 5.62
CA LEU A 308 -21.50 -4.46 5.52
C LEU A 308 -20.60 -5.68 5.25
N ARG A 309 -20.62 -6.67 6.14
CA ARG A 309 -19.93 -7.95 5.97
C ARG A 309 -20.90 -8.99 5.45
N LEU A 310 -20.52 -9.64 4.35
CA LEU A 310 -21.24 -10.76 3.74
C LEU A 310 -20.39 -12.01 3.89
N THR A 311 -20.99 -13.14 4.30
CA THR A 311 -20.29 -14.41 4.46
C THR A 311 -21.14 -15.56 3.91
N GLY A 312 -20.56 -16.40 3.06
CA GLY A 312 -21.24 -17.54 2.46
C GLY A 312 -20.25 -18.51 1.79
N SER A 313 -20.71 -19.72 1.50
CA SER A 313 -19.92 -20.74 0.81
C SER A 313 -19.93 -20.57 -0.71
N ASP A 314 -20.98 -19.94 -1.24
CA ASP A 314 -21.20 -19.74 -2.68
C ASP A 314 -20.76 -18.33 -3.09
N PRO A 315 -19.65 -18.18 -3.85
CA PRO A 315 -19.16 -16.88 -4.30
C PRO A 315 -20.10 -16.17 -5.27
N ASP A 316 -20.92 -16.91 -6.07
CA ASP A 316 -21.86 -16.31 -7.01
C ASP A 316 -23.02 -15.63 -6.25
N ARG A 317 -23.47 -16.24 -5.16
CA ARG A 317 -24.48 -15.66 -4.27
C ARG A 317 -23.98 -14.39 -3.59
N LEU A 318 -22.72 -14.41 -3.12
CA LEU A 318 -22.07 -13.22 -2.54
C LEU A 318 -21.94 -12.09 -3.58
N CYS A 319 -21.51 -12.42 -4.81
CA CYS A 319 -21.43 -11.44 -5.90
C CYS A 319 -22.79 -10.83 -6.23
N ALA A 320 -23.82 -11.65 -6.35
CA ALA A 320 -25.17 -11.18 -6.68
C ALA A 320 -25.72 -10.22 -5.61
N LEU A 321 -25.54 -10.55 -4.32
CA LEU A 321 -25.94 -9.67 -3.23
C LEU A 321 -25.09 -8.39 -3.19
N ALA A 322 -23.80 -8.49 -3.35
CA ALA A 322 -22.90 -7.32 -3.38
C ALA A 322 -23.24 -6.37 -4.53
N ASP A 323 -23.57 -6.90 -5.71
CA ASP A 323 -23.99 -6.08 -6.85
C ASP A 323 -25.33 -5.39 -6.62
N LYS A 324 -26.29 -6.09 -5.99
CA LYS A 324 -27.56 -5.51 -5.54
C LYS A 324 -27.34 -4.35 -4.55
N ILE A 325 -26.47 -4.56 -3.56
CA ILE A 325 -26.12 -3.52 -2.57
C ILE A 325 -25.42 -2.34 -3.26
N LEU A 326 -24.48 -2.57 -4.15
CA LEU A 326 -23.78 -1.52 -4.90
C LEU A 326 -24.75 -0.70 -5.75
N ALA A 327 -25.67 -1.36 -6.45
CA ALA A 327 -26.68 -0.69 -7.28
C ALA A 327 -27.61 0.19 -6.42
N ALA A 328 -28.10 -0.34 -5.30
CA ALA A 328 -28.90 0.42 -4.37
C ALA A 328 -28.13 1.61 -3.77
N TRP A 329 -26.86 1.39 -3.34
CA TRP A 329 -26.05 2.45 -2.75
C TRP A 329 -25.77 3.59 -3.74
N ARG A 330 -25.48 3.29 -4.99
CA ARG A 330 -25.23 4.31 -6.00
C ARG A 330 -26.39 5.26 -6.25
N GLY A 331 -27.62 4.80 -6.09
CA GLY A 331 -28.82 5.62 -6.24
C GLY A 331 -29.37 6.15 -4.92
N TYR A 332 -28.72 5.87 -3.78
CA TYR A 332 -29.29 6.19 -2.47
C TYR A 332 -29.05 7.63 -2.03
N THR A 333 -30.12 8.33 -1.69
CA THR A 333 -30.10 9.65 -1.07
C THR A 333 -30.86 9.61 0.26
N ASP A 334 -30.23 10.13 1.32
CA ASP A 334 -30.81 10.35 2.65
C ASP A 334 -30.32 11.72 3.15
N GLU A 335 -31.09 12.76 2.85
CA GLU A 335 -30.75 14.15 3.19
C GLU A 335 -30.55 14.34 4.70
N ALA A 336 -31.33 13.61 5.52
CA ALA A 336 -31.21 13.68 6.97
C ALA A 336 -29.86 13.13 7.50
N ALA A 337 -29.21 12.28 6.72
CA ALA A 337 -27.87 11.76 6.99
C ALA A 337 -26.79 12.46 6.15
N MET A 338 -27.12 13.52 5.42
CA MET A 338 -26.22 14.24 4.49
C MET A 338 -25.67 13.34 3.38
N ILE A 339 -26.40 12.31 2.99
CA ILE A 339 -26.03 11.41 1.90
C ILE A 339 -26.77 11.80 0.63
N PHE A 340 -26.05 12.12 -0.41
CA PHE A 340 -26.56 12.41 -1.74
C PHE A 340 -25.95 11.46 -2.74
N ALA A 341 -26.78 10.84 -3.58
CA ALA A 341 -26.32 9.94 -4.63
C ALA A 341 -25.50 10.69 -5.67
N GLU A 342 -25.93 11.92 -6.01
CA GLU A 342 -25.28 12.81 -6.96
C GLU A 342 -25.59 14.28 -6.64
N THR A 343 -24.75 15.17 -7.17
CA THR A 343 -24.99 16.62 -7.22
C THR A 343 -24.65 17.11 -8.63
N ASP A 344 -25.59 17.78 -9.29
CA ASP A 344 -25.44 18.26 -10.67
C ASP A 344 -24.97 17.16 -11.66
N GLY A 345 -25.46 15.93 -11.47
CA GLY A 345 -25.10 14.77 -12.30
C GLY A 345 -23.72 14.14 -11.98
N VAL A 346 -23.02 14.62 -10.96
CA VAL A 346 -21.74 14.03 -10.48
C VAL A 346 -22.03 13.02 -9.37
N PRO A 347 -21.71 11.73 -9.54
CA PRO A 347 -21.98 10.70 -8.56
C PRO A 347 -21.06 10.82 -7.33
N HIS A 348 -21.62 10.50 -6.14
CA HIS A 348 -20.91 10.54 -4.87
C HIS A 348 -20.74 9.17 -4.22
N ASN A 349 -21.66 8.24 -4.43
CA ASN A 349 -21.67 6.95 -3.77
C ASN A 349 -20.86 5.89 -4.49
N THR A 350 -19.99 5.21 -3.76
CA THR A 350 -19.22 4.05 -4.22
C THR A 350 -18.89 3.12 -3.06
N ILE A 351 -18.19 2.02 -3.31
CA ILE A 351 -17.81 1.01 -2.31
C ILE A 351 -16.32 0.73 -2.41
N THR A 352 -15.68 0.49 -1.26
CA THR A 352 -14.36 -0.15 -1.14
C THR A 352 -14.60 -1.60 -0.72
N PRO A 353 -14.53 -2.58 -1.65
CA PRO A 353 -14.78 -3.99 -1.34
C PRO A 353 -13.49 -4.70 -0.95
N ILE A 354 -13.58 -5.62 0.03
CA ILE A 354 -12.46 -6.47 0.49
C ILE A 354 -12.94 -7.91 0.62
N ALA A 355 -12.29 -8.83 -0.10
CA ALA A 355 -12.57 -10.27 -0.05
C ALA A 355 -11.47 -11.05 0.65
N ARG A 356 -11.85 -12.14 1.34
CA ARG A 356 -10.95 -13.11 1.95
C ARG A 356 -11.62 -14.46 2.15
N ARG A 357 -10.81 -15.47 2.46
CA ARG A 357 -11.32 -16.76 2.95
C ARG A 357 -11.35 -16.72 4.47
N ARG A 358 -12.39 -17.34 5.01
CA ARG A 358 -12.49 -17.63 6.43
C ARG A 358 -12.96 -19.07 6.59
N GLU A 359 -12.00 -19.94 6.93
CA GLU A 359 -12.23 -21.38 6.87
C GLU A 359 -12.74 -21.81 5.48
N ASP A 360 -13.88 -22.50 5.42
CA ASP A 360 -14.48 -22.95 4.16
C ASP A 360 -15.40 -21.93 3.48
N ALA A 361 -15.61 -20.76 4.11
CA ALA A 361 -16.45 -19.69 3.59
C ALA A 361 -15.65 -18.59 2.90
N PHE A 362 -16.30 -17.87 1.99
CA PHE A 362 -15.86 -16.58 1.50
C PHE A 362 -16.44 -15.49 2.39
N GLU A 363 -15.68 -14.43 2.61
CA GLU A 363 -16.12 -13.23 3.32
C GLU A 363 -15.82 -12.02 2.44
N LEU A 364 -16.82 -11.15 2.28
CA LEU A 364 -16.74 -9.92 1.50
C LEU A 364 -17.21 -8.74 2.35
N ASP A 365 -16.31 -7.84 2.68
CA ASP A 365 -16.63 -6.57 3.34
C ASP A 365 -16.91 -5.51 2.28
N LEU A 366 -18.02 -4.82 2.39
CA LEU A 366 -18.45 -3.71 1.54
C LEU A 366 -18.41 -2.43 2.38
N VAL A 367 -17.35 -1.63 2.22
CA VAL A 367 -17.23 -0.34 2.92
C VAL A 367 -17.88 0.74 2.08
N LEU A 368 -18.98 1.31 2.59
CA LEU A 368 -19.71 2.37 1.91
C LEU A 368 -18.88 3.66 1.91
N ARG A 369 -18.73 4.29 0.76
CA ARG A 369 -17.98 5.54 0.58
C ARG A 369 -18.86 6.58 -0.11
N ASN A 370 -18.57 7.84 0.20
CA ASN A 370 -19.21 8.99 -0.43
C ASN A 370 -18.21 10.14 -0.50
N ASN A 371 -18.12 10.83 -1.65
CA ASN A 371 -17.13 11.90 -1.89
C ASN A 371 -17.75 13.30 -1.90
N LEU A 372 -18.94 13.49 -1.28
CA LEU A 372 -19.58 14.78 -1.17
C LEU A 372 -18.63 15.82 -0.56
N THR A 373 -18.57 17.00 -1.18
CA THR A 373 -17.88 18.17 -0.64
C THR A 373 -18.89 19.24 -0.22
N THR A 374 -18.54 20.02 0.79
CA THR A 374 -19.32 21.19 1.23
C THR A 374 -18.40 22.40 1.34
N ALA A 375 -18.98 23.61 1.52
CA ALA A 375 -18.18 24.81 1.74
C ALA A 375 -17.33 24.69 3.03
N GLU A 376 -17.80 24.00 4.05
CA GLU A 376 -17.10 23.73 5.30
C GLU A 376 -16.05 22.61 5.15
N HIS A 377 -16.34 21.62 4.31
CA HIS A 377 -15.45 20.47 4.05
C HIS A 377 -15.08 20.36 2.56
N PRO A 378 -14.23 21.26 2.04
CA PRO A 378 -13.88 21.31 0.61
C PRO A 378 -13.04 20.11 0.13
N LEU A 379 -12.40 19.37 1.03
CA LEU A 379 -11.67 18.14 0.73
C LEU A 379 -12.53 16.87 0.87
N GLY A 380 -13.79 17.01 1.29
CA GLY A 380 -14.75 15.93 1.47
C GLY A 380 -15.38 15.94 2.86
N LEU A 381 -16.73 15.76 2.91
CA LEU A 381 -17.45 15.62 4.17
C LEU A 381 -17.08 14.31 4.88
N TYR A 382 -16.84 13.24 4.11
CA TYR A 382 -16.43 11.91 4.58
C TYR A 382 -14.93 11.68 4.31
N HIS A 383 -14.14 12.61 4.79
CA HIS A 383 -12.69 12.71 4.64
C HIS A 383 -12.10 13.26 5.96
N PRO A 384 -10.82 13.04 6.29
CA PRO A 384 -10.21 13.66 7.47
C PRO A 384 -10.47 15.17 7.52
N HIS A 385 -11.04 15.65 8.61
CA HIS A 385 -11.34 17.07 8.79
C HIS A 385 -10.09 17.88 9.12
N GLU A 386 -10.15 19.19 8.90
CA GLU A 386 -9.00 20.10 8.97
C GLU A 386 -8.23 20.02 10.29
N ALA A 387 -8.94 19.83 11.41
CA ALA A 387 -8.32 19.68 12.73
C ALA A 387 -7.31 18.54 12.83
N LEU A 388 -7.47 17.48 12.00
CA LEU A 388 -6.62 16.29 11.98
C LEU A 388 -5.49 16.35 10.93
N HIS A 389 -5.46 17.38 10.07
CA HIS A 389 -4.52 17.50 8.95
C HIS A 389 -3.07 17.62 9.36
N HIS A 390 -2.80 18.04 10.60
CA HIS A 390 -1.45 18.05 11.15
C HIS A 390 -0.81 16.66 11.23
N ILE A 391 -1.64 15.61 11.33
CA ILE A 391 -1.22 14.19 11.30
C ILE A 391 -1.54 13.54 9.95
N LYS A 392 -2.82 13.57 9.52
CA LYS A 392 -3.28 12.89 8.29
C LYS A 392 -4.21 13.79 7.49
N LYS A 393 -3.77 14.19 6.30
CA LYS A 393 -4.53 15.03 5.36
C LYS A 393 -4.93 14.27 4.09
N GLU A 394 -4.19 13.20 3.75
CA GLU A 394 -4.36 12.46 2.52
C GLU A 394 -5.65 11.63 2.54
N ASN A 395 -6.12 11.27 1.35
CA ASN A 395 -7.29 10.39 1.17
C ASN A 395 -7.13 9.08 1.95
N ILE A 396 -8.25 8.56 2.46
CA ILE A 396 -8.32 7.27 3.14
C ILE A 396 -8.56 6.18 2.10
N GLY A 397 -7.48 5.48 1.76
CA GLY A 397 -7.48 4.36 0.82
C GLY A 397 -7.78 3.02 1.49
N LEU A 398 -7.70 1.94 0.70
CA LEU A 398 -8.01 0.58 1.13
C LEU A 398 -7.30 0.16 2.42
N ILE A 399 -6.02 0.48 2.56
CA ILE A 399 -5.17 0.06 3.69
C ILE A 399 -5.63 0.74 4.98
N GLU A 400 -5.83 2.06 4.92
CA GLU A 400 -6.31 2.83 6.08
C GLU A 400 -7.73 2.42 6.48
N VAL A 401 -8.61 2.17 5.51
CA VAL A 401 -9.97 1.66 5.75
C VAL A 401 -9.95 0.41 6.63
N MET A 402 -8.97 -0.47 6.44
CA MET A 402 -8.84 -1.71 7.20
C MET A 402 -8.17 -1.55 8.57
N GLY A 403 -7.69 -0.34 8.92
CA GLY A 403 -7.15 -0.02 10.24
C GLY A 403 -5.63 0.05 10.33
N LEU A 404 -4.91 0.21 9.21
CA LEU A 404 -3.48 0.47 9.20
C LEU A 404 -3.21 1.89 8.68
N ALA A 405 -2.75 2.78 9.55
CA ALA A 405 -2.32 4.12 9.18
C ALA A 405 -0.99 4.07 8.42
N VAL A 406 -0.98 4.63 7.20
CA VAL A 406 0.25 4.93 6.47
C VAL A 406 0.46 6.45 6.56
N LEU A 407 1.33 6.85 7.48
CA LEU A 407 1.59 8.26 7.78
C LEU A 407 2.83 8.77 7.01
N PRO A 408 2.86 10.07 6.66
CA PRO A 408 3.96 10.65 5.90
C PRO A 408 5.26 10.72 6.71
N SER A 409 6.40 10.57 6.03
CA SER A 409 7.74 10.55 6.61
C SER A 409 8.10 11.80 7.41
N ARG A 410 7.55 12.98 7.03
CA ARG A 410 7.73 14.23 7.77
C ARG A 410 7.44 14.11 9.27
N LEU A 411 6.48 13.27 9.65
CA LEU A 411 6.06 13.08 11.04
C LEU A 411 7.16 12.49 11.93
N ASP A 412 8.11 11.73 11.40
CA ASP A 412 9.23 11.23 12.21
C ASP A 412 10.04 12.40 12.82
N LYS A 413 10.40 13.37 11.98
CA LYS A 413 11.10 14.58 12.42
C LYS A 413 10.21 15.50 13.25
N GLU A 414 8.99 15.75 12.78
CA GLU A 414 8.06 16.67 13.44
C GLU A 414 7.70 16.21 14.86
N LEU A 415 7.42 14.93 15.08
CA LEU A 415 7.11 14.39 16.40
C LEU A 415 8.32 14.41 17.35
N SER A 416 9.53 14.17 16.83
CA SER A 416 10.76 14.31 17.62
C SER A 416 10.97 15.76 18.10
N LEU A 417 10.84 16.73 17.17
CA LEU A 417 10.96 18.15 17.50
C LEU A 417 9.85 18.62 18.44
N LEU A 418 8.62 18.12 18.26
CA LEU A 418 7.47 18.42 19.11
C LEU A 418 7.68 17.93 20.54
N LYS A 419 8.17 16.69 20.70
CA LYS A 419 8.57 16.12 22.01
C LYS A 419 9.52 17.05 22.74
N ASP A 420 10.61 17.45 22.07
CA ASP A 420 11.65 18.31 22.67
C ASP A 420 11.08 19.69 23.03
N ALA A 421 10.22 20.25 22.17
CA ALA A 421 9.60 21.54 22.41
C ALA A 421 8.59 21.50 23.58
N ILE A 422 7.83 20.43 23.73
CA ILE A 422 6.92 20.24 24.88
C ILE A 422 7.71 20.14 26.18
N LEU A 423 8.76 19.33 26.22
CA LEU A 423 9.61 19.14 27.43
C LEU A 423 10.34 20.42 27.83
N GLN A 424 10.73 21.24 26.86
CA GLN A 424 11.41 22.52 27.10
C GLN A 424 10.44 23.69 27.26
N ASN A 425 9.14 23.44 27.19
CA ASN A 425 8.08 24.45 27.23
C ASN A 425 8.30 25.60 26.22
N ARG A 426 8.76 25.28 24.99
CA ARG A 426 8.96 26.24 23.90
C ARG A 426 7.64 26.69 23.29
N ASP A 427 7.61 27.89 22.75
CA ASP A 427 6.48 28.39 21.95
C ASP A 427 6.45 27.68 20.58
N LEU A 428 5.46 26.82 20.37
CA LEU A 428 5.29 26.04 19.13
C LEU A 428 4.79 26.90 17.97
N ARG A 429 4.11 28.02 18.24
CA ARG A 429 3.57 28.91 17.19
C ARG A 429 4.67 29.74 16.51
N ALA A 430 5.82 29.93 17.17
CA ALA A 430 7.00 30.60 16.61
C ALA A 430 7.83 29.71 15.68
N ASP A 431 7.55 28.38 15.60
CA ASP A 431 8.29 27.44 14.78
C ASP A 431 7.43 27.03 13.57
N GLU A 432 7.89 27.34 12.35
CA GLU A 432 7.16 27.05 11.09
C GLU A 432 6.83 25.56 10.91
N THR A 433 7.67 24.66 11.42
CA THR A 433 7.47 23.22 11.34
C THR A 433 6.40 22.76 12.32
N LEU A 434 6.36 23.35 13.52
CA LEU A 434 5.56 22.89 14.65
C LEU A 434 4.25 23.65 14.85
N GLN A 435 4.08 24.86 14.27
CA GLN A 435 2.90 25.70 14.46
C GLN A 435 1.57 24.97 14.18
N LYS A 436 1.56 24.05 13.20
CA LYS A 436 0.37 23.24 12.87
C LYS A 436 -0.01 22.22 13.94
N HIS A 437 0.91 21.88 14.84
CA HIS A 437 0.69 20.99 15.98
C HIS A 437 0.39 21.74 17.28
N ALA A 438 0.48 23.10 17.28
CA ALA A 438 0.44 23.89 18.52
C ALA A 438 -0.85 23.69 19.31
N GLY A 439 -2.01 23.79 18.65
CA GLY A 439 -3.32 23.60 19.30
C GLY A 439 -3.48 22.19 19.91
N TRP A 440 -3.09 21.17 19.15
CA TRP A 440 -3.09 19.79 19.62
C TRP A 440 -2.15 19.58 20.81
N ALA A 441 -0.93 20.11 20.75
CA ALA A 441 0.03 20.01 21.86
C ALA A 441 -0.44 20.73 23.14
N GLU A 442 -1.12 21.88 23.00
CA GLU A 442 -1.74 22.58 24.14
C GLU A 442 -2.82 21.72 24.80
N GLU A 443 -3.68 21.11 24.01
CA GLU A 443 -4.68 20.17 24.50
C GLU A 443 -4.04 18.96 25.19
N LEU A 444 -3.00 18.34 24.60
CA LEU A 444 -2.28 17.22 25.20
C LEU A 444 -1.68 17.57 26.57
N LYS A 445 -1.11 18.77 26.71
CA LYS A 445 -0.57 19.26 28.01
C LYS A 445 -1.63 19.38 29.10
N THR A 446 -2.92 19.54 28.76
CA THR A 446 -3.99 19.54 29.75
C THR A 446 -4.38 18.14 30.22
N ARG A 447 -4.16 17.14 29.37
CA ARG A 447 -4.52 15.72 29.63
C ARG A 447 -3.38 14.89 30.19
N HIS A 448 -2.13 15.26 29.89
CA HIS A 448 -0.94 14.48 30.21
C HIS A 448 0.14 15.30 30.90
N ALA A 449 0.80 14.71 31.90
CA ALA A 449 2.04 15.20 32.47
C ALA A 449 3.22 14.63 31.67
N PHE A 450 3.86 15.46 30.84
CA PHE A 450 4.98 15.04 30.01
C PHE A 450 6.29 15.00 30.80
N THR A 451 7.00 13.89 30.71
CA THR A 451 8.38 13.71 31.21
C THR A 451 9.28 13.16 30.10
N PRO A 452 10.61 13.24 30.21
CA PRO A 452 11.51 12.66 29.22
C PRO A 452 11.27 11.16 28.96
N GLU A 453 10.79 10.42 29.97
CA GLU A 453 10.58 8.97 29.92
C GLU A 453 9.27 8.58 29.21
N ASN A 454 8.21 9.42 29.29
CA ASN A 454 6.88 9.07 28.79
C ASN A 454 6.46 9.84 27.53
N ALA A 455 7.13 10.96 27.21
CA ALA A 455 6.68 11.89 26.17
C ALA A 455 6.54 11.23 24.78
N GLU A 456 7.46 10.35 24.43
CA GLU A 456 7.42 9.65 23.14
C GLU A 456 6.22 8.69 23.06
N GLU A 457 5.98 7.93 24.12
CA GLU A 457 4.84 6.98 24.16
C GLU A 457 3.51 7.72 24.17
N ILE A 458 3.38 8.82 24.91
CA ILE A 458 2.16 9.65 24.87
C ILE A 458 1.89 10.14 23.43
N LEU A 459 2.90 10.70 22.76
CA LEU A 459 2.72 11.17 21.38
C LEU A 459 2.33 10.05 20.42
N ARG A 460 2.91 8.84 20.56
CA ARG A 460 2.53 7.68 19.76
C ARG A 460 1.07 7.29 19.95
N GLN A 461 0.62 7.22 21.21
CA GLN A 461 -0.77 6.86 21.53
C GLN A 461 -1.73 7.94 21.02
N GLU A 462 -1.40 9.21 21.18
CA GLU A 462 -2.23 10.32 20.71
C GLU A 462 -2.29 10.42 19.17
N VAL A 463 -1.21 10.10 18.46
CA VAL A 463 -1.25 9.93 16.99
C VAL A 463 -2.21 8.81 16.59
N GLY A 464 -2.23 7.70 17.34
CA GLY A 464 -3.19 6.61 17.15
C GLY A 464 -4.64 7.07 17.38
N ALA A 465 -4.88 7.89 18.42
CA ALA A 465 -6.19 8.48 18.69
C ALA A 465 -6.66 9.41 17.55
N VAL A 466 -5.74 10.22 17.00
CA VAL A 466 -6.03 11.05 15.81
C VAL A 466 -6.38 10.18 14.61
N PHE A 467 -5.67 9.07 14.37
CA PHE A 467 -6.01 8.18 13.27
C PHE A 467 -7.37 7.49 13.45
N MET A 468 -7.74 7.14 14.67
CA MET A 468 -9.11 6.65 14.95
C MET A 468 -10.16 7.68 14.55
N GLN A 469 -9.99 8.95 14.93
CA GLN A 469 -10.88 10.05 14.52
C GLN A 469 -10.92 10.24 13.01
N VAL A 470 -9.78 10.08 12.33
CA VAL A 470 -9.68 10.10 10.86
C VAL A 470 -10.59 9.05 10.23
N LEU A 471 -10.67 7.84 10.80
CA LEU A 471 -11.57 6.80 10.30
C LEU A 471 -13.05 7.11 10.61
N GLU A 472 -13.34 7.73 11.78
CA GLU A 472 -14.68 8.20 12.12
C GLU A 472 -15.15 9.33 11.20
N ASP A 473 -14.28 10.29 10.86
CA ASP A 473 -14.59 11.33 9.88
C ASP A 473 -14.88 10.73 8.49
N ALA A 474 -14.11 9.72 8.08
CA ALA A 474 -14.29 9.03 6.81
C ALA A 474 -15.53 8.10 6.76
N GLY A 475 -16.13 7.76 7.90
CA GLY A 475 -17.33 6.95 8.00
C GLY A 475 -18.58 7.69 7.51
N VAL A 476 -19.35 7.10 6.59
CA VAL A 476 -20.57 7.70 6.04
C VAL A 476 -21.67 7.74 7.09
N TYR A 477 -21.95 6.62 7.74
CA TYR A 477 -22.83 6.56 8.88
C TYR A 477 -22.01 6.58 10.16
N LYS A 478 -22.18 7.65 10.96
CA LYS A 478 -21.43 7.80 12.22
C LYS A 478 -21.84 6.74 13.24
N CYS A 479 -20.94 6.38 14.15
CA CYS A 479 -21.15 5.39 15.20
C CYS A 479 -22.03 5.96 16.36
N THR A 480 -23.11 6.67 16.02
CA THR A 480 -24.11 7.20 16.92
C THR A 480 -25.44 6.45 16.76
N PRO A 481 -26.37 6.54 17.70
CA PRO A 481 -27.74 5.97 17.55
C PRO A 481 -28.43 6.46 16.28
N GLU A 482 -28.27 7.73 15.90
CA GLU A 482 -28.82 8.35 14.69
C GLU A 482 -28.18 7.76 13.43
N GLY A 483 -26.85 7.68 13.39
CA GLY A 483 -26.10 7.09 12.27
C GLY A 483 -26.42 5.61 12.10
N ARG A 484 -26.56 4.85 13.19
CA ARG A 484 -27.00 3.43 13.13
C ARG A 484 -28.41 3.28 12.56
N ARG A 485 -29.36 4.14 12.96
CA ARG A 485 -30.69 4.15 12.36
C ARG A 485 -30.69 4.51 10.89
N ALA A 486 -29.87 5.48 10.49
CA ALA A 486 -29.71 5.84 9.08
C ALA A 486 -29.10 4.69 8.25
N PHE A 487 -28.10 4.00 8.78
CA PHE A 487 -27.53 2.82 8.12
C PHE A 487 -28.56 1.70 7.94
N LEU A 488 -29.38 1.45 8.95
CA LEU A 488 -30.47 0.46 8.86
C LEU A 488 -31.52 0.85 7.81
N ARG A 489 -31.87 2.16 7.67
CA ARG A 489 -32.78 2.60 6.59
C ARG A 489 -32.22 2.25 5.22
N PHE A 490 -30.91 2.47 5.00
CA PHE A 490 -30.27 2.04 3.75
C PHE A 490 -30.38 0.53 3.55
N VAL A 491 -29.98 -0.26 4.55
CA VAL A 491 -30.04 -1.73 4.47
C VAL A 491 -31.45 -2.24 4.14
N GLN A 492 -32.48 -1.63 4.74
CA GLN A 492 -33.89 -1.97 4.50
C GLN A 492 -34.39 -1.56 3.10
N SER A 493 -33.69 -0.67 2.42
CA SER A 493 -34.02 -0.24 1.05
C SER A 493 -33.42 -1.14 -0.03
N VAL A 494 -32.51 -2.04 0.33
CA VAL A 494 -31.91 -3.01 -0.56
C VAL A 494 -32.81 -4.23 -0.74
#